data_872c00699cbf92aa4d218d465f5ca8d0
#
_entry.id   872c00699cbf92aa4d218d465f5ca8d0
#
_cell.length_a   1.000
_cell.length_b   1.000
_cell.length_c   1.000
_cell.angle_alpha   90.00
_cell.angle_beta   90.00
_cell.angle_gamma   90.00
#
_symmetry.space_group_name_H-M   'P 1'
#
loop_
_entity.id
_entity.type
_entity.pdbx_description
1 polymer ?
#
loop_
_entity_poly.entity_id
_entity_poly.type
_entity_poly.pdbx_seq_one_letter_code
_entity_poly.pdbx_strand_id
1 'polypeptide(L)'
;MSKKIYLLLFLAFFLTNSEAKQFTNNVIVSIDNSIITELDISKEINFLKFVNKNLVTGSSEPFKKEIINSLIDRKIKDIETNSFKIEVSEKEIENNLYSYLERVKINNEILNSFYNKNEIEKDYLKNIIKIDMKWSKLIRQMYESRLNVNLTEVNRELEKKDAEDDEKLKKQLIITEQNKLLNKFSATHLEKSKKKYLIKFL
;
A
#
# COMPACT_ATOMS: atom_id res chain seq x y z
N MET A 1 -60.60 24.56 12.01
CA MET A 1 -59.50 24.08 12.88
C MET A 1 -58.66 22.91 12.29
N SER A 2 -58.98 22.34 11.14
CA SER A 2 -58.29 21.14 10.61
C SER A 2 -56.96 21.39 9.87
N LYS A 3 -56.79 22.50 9.17
CA LYS A 3 -55.58 22.73 8.35
C LYS A 3 -54.28 22.95 9.16
N LYS A 4 -54.37 23.46 10.37
CA LYS A 4 -53.18 23.65 11.24
C LYS A 4 -52.65 22.35 11.86
N ILE A 5 -53.51 21.34 12.02
CA ILE A 5 -53.12 20.04 12.56
C ILE A 5 -52.33 19.23 11.54
N TYR A 6 -52.65 19.31 10.25
CA TYR A 6 -51.92 18.64 9.17
C TYR A 6 -50.54 19.27 8.95
N LEU A 7 -50.39 20.59 9.14
CA LEU A 7 -49.10 21.26 9.05
C LEU A 7 -48.16 20.81 10.17
N LEU A 8 -48.69 20.62 11.41
CA LEU A 8 -47.92 20.14 12.57
C LEU A 8 -47.49 18.66 12.40
N LEU A 9 -48.36 17.82 11.85
CA LEU A 9 -48.05 16.42 11.55
C LEU A 9 -47.03 16.29 10.41
N PHE A 10 -47.05 17.17 9.41
CA PHE A 10 -46.09 17.20 8.32
C PHE A 10 -44.69 17.65 8.81
N LEU A 11 -44.63 18.58 9.76
CA LEU A 11 -43.36 19.03 10.36
C LEU A 11 -42.73 17.95 11.26
N ALA A 12 -43.53 17.12 11.95
CA ALA A 12 -43.06 16.04 12.79
C ALA A 12 -42.44 14.86 11.97
N PHE A 13 -42.81 14.73 10.68
CA PHE A 13 -42.28 13.67 9.82
C PHE A 13 -40.84 13.96 9.33
N PHE A 14 -40.39 15.23 9.38
CA PHE A 14 -39.00 15.61 9.05
C PHE A 14 -38.01 15.46 10.20
N LEU A 15 -38.49 15.08 11.41
CA LEU A 15 -37.65 14.80 12.56
C LEU A 15 -37.23 13.31 12.63
N THR A 16 -37.41 12.54 11.54
CA THR A 16 -36.88 11.18 11.48
C THR A 16 -35.37 11.24 11.41
N ASN A 17 -34.79 11.00 12.56
CA ASN A 17 -33.44 10.54 12.83
C ASN A 17 -32.63 10.18 11.60
N SER A 18 -31.89 11.14 11.08
CA SER A 18 -30.64 10.87 10.40
C SER A 18 -29.69 10.34 11.48
N GLU A 19 -29.65 9.04 11.71
CA GLU A 19 -28.51 8.41 12.35
C GLU A 19 -27.30 8.71 11.47
N ALA A 20 -26.72 9.88 11.64
CA ALA A 20 -25.38 10.14 11.17
C ALA A 20 -24.53 9.07 11.88
N LYS A 21 -24.09 8.06 11.12
CA LYS A 21 -23.07 7.11 11.55
C LYS A 21 -21.88 7.96 11.96
N GLN A 22 -21.79 8.24 13.25
CA GLN A 22 -20.67 8.93 13.83
C GLN A 22 -19.49 7.97 13.70
N PHE A 23 -18.74 8.10 12.60
CA PHE A 23 -17.46 7.42 12.47
C PHE A 23 -16.56 8.04 13.55
N THR A 24 -16.54 7.42 14.70
CA THR A 24 -15.47 7.66 15.68
C THR A 24 -14.20 7.18 15.01
N ASN A 25 -13.38 8.12 14.56
CA ASN A 25 -12.12 7.83 13.91
C ASN A 25 -11.10 7.44 14.99
N ASN A 26 -11.32 6.26 15.60
CA ASN A 26 -10.50 5.77 16.70
C ASN A 26 -9.07 5.56 16.21
N VAL A 27 -8.11 6.08 16.95
CA VAL A 27 -6.69 5.79 16.73
C VAL A 27 -6.43 4.37 17.21
N ILE A 28 -5.87 3.54 16.33
CA ILE A 28 -5.52 2.14 16.62
C ILE A 28 -4.04 1.99 16.91
N VAL A 29 -3.20 2.74 16.17
CA VAL A 29 -1.75 2.72 16.35
C VAL A 29 -1.22 4.14 16.27
N SER A 30 -0.27 4.49 17.15
CA SER A 30 0.57 5.68 17.00
C SER A 30 2.01 5.26 16.67
N ILE A 31 2.66 6.01 15.78
CA ILE A 31 4.07 5.85 15.40
C ILE A 31 4.70 7.23 15.53
N ASP A 32 5.34 7.49 16.64
CA ASP A 32 5.77 8.84 17.05
C ASP A 32 4.64 9.87 16.88
N ASN A 33 4.78 10.81 15.94
CA ASN A 33 3.79 11.86 15.63
C ASN A 33 2.77 11.45 14.54
N SER A 34 2.83 10.23 14.06
CA SER A 34 1.89 9.71 13.05
C SER A 34 0.90 8.74 13.68
N ILE A 35 -0.29 8.64 13.10
CA ILE A 35 -1.34 7.73 13.57
C ILE A 35 -1.85 6.84 12.46
N ILE A 36 -2.40 5.71 12.85
CA ILE A 36 -3.21 4.81 12.00
C ILE A 36 -4.57 4.68 12.70
N THR A 37 -5.63 4.92 11.95
CA THR A 37 -6.99 4.96 12.46
C THR A 37 -7.80 3.75 11.99
N GLU A 38 -8.96 3.53 12.58
CA GLU A 38 -9.90 2.52 12.14
C GLU A 38 -10.39 2.77 10.70
N LEU A 39 -10.49 4.04 10.30
CA LEU A 39 -10.83 4.42 8.94
C LEU A 39 -9.73 4.01 7.94
N ASP A 40 -8.45 4.18 8.30
CA ASP A 40 -7.33 3.74 7.45
C ASP A 40 -7.37 2.24 7.22
N ILE A 41 -7.66 1.46 8.26
CA ILE A 41 -7.81 0.01 8.18
C ILE A 41 -8.98 -0.36 7.24
N SER A 42 -10.12 0.31 7.39
CA SER A 42 -11.30 0.07 6.55
C SER A 42 -11.03 0.40 5.08
N LYS A 43 -10.35 1.51 4.78
CA LYS A 43 -9.95 1.89 3.43
C LYS A 43 -9.02 0.86 2.80
N GLU A 44 -8.01 0.40 3.54
CA GLU A 44 -7.07 -0.62 3.08
C GLU A 44 -7.77 -1.95 2.78
N ILE A 45 -8.66 -2.41 3.66
CA ILE A 45 -9.45 -3.63 3.47
C ILE A 45 -10.31 -3.51 2.20
N ASN A 46 -11.01 -2.39 2.03
CA ASN A 46 -11.87 -2.18 0.85
C ASN A 46 -11.04 -2.14 -0.43
N PHE A 47 -9.87 -1.50 -0.39
CA PHE A 47 -8.96 -1.44 -1.53
C PHE A 47 -8.41 -2.84 -1.89
N LEU A 48 -7.96 -3.62 -0.92
CA LEU A 48 -7.47 -4.97 -1.15
C LEU A 48 -8.55 -5.90 -1.74
N LYS A 49 -9.79 -5.80 -1.26
CA LYS A 49 -10.93 -6.52 -1.84
C LYS A 49 -11.21 -6.12 -3.28
N PHE A 50 -11.04 -4.85 -3.58
CA PHE A 50 -11.26 -4.32 -4.92
C PHE A 50 -10.23 -4.83 -5.92
N VAL A 51 -8.95 -4.82 -5.56
CA VAL A 51 -7.88 -5.27 -6.46
C VAL A 51 -7.72 -6.79 -6.50
N ASN A 52 -8.16 -7.50 -5.48
CA ASN A 52 -8.12 -8.96 -5.39
C ASN A 52 -9.49 -9.54 -5.04
N LYS A 53 -10.29 -9.79 -6.07
CA LYS A 53 -11.65 -10.34 -5.93
C LYS A 53 -11.71 -11.71 -5.26
N ASN A 54 -10.60 -12.45 -5.26
CA ASN A 54 -10.49 -13.78 -4.65
C ASN A 54 -10.01 -13.70 -3.19
N LEU A 55 -9.79 -12.50 -2.67
CA LEU A 55 -9.40 -12.33 -1.29
C LEU A 55 -10.56 -12.75 -0.38
N VAL A 56 -10.46 -13.94 0.20
CA VAL A 56 -11.39 -14.41 1.23
C VAL A 56 -11.13 -13.61 2.49
N THR A 57 -11.82 -12.49 2.59
CA THR A 57 -11.75 -11.65 3.78
C THR A 57 -12.70 -12.20 4.82
N GLY A 58 -12.22 -13.14 5.61
CA GLY A 58 -12.80 -13.34 6.93
C GLY A 58 -12.52 -12.07 7.75
N SER A 59 -13.49 -11.67 8.57
CA SER A 59 -13.28 -10.69 9.65
C SER A 59 -12.40 -11.28 10.78
N SER A 60 -11.44 -12.14 10.42
CA SER A 60 -10.59 -12.81 11.40
C SER A 60 -9.56 -11.83 11.96
N GLU A 61 -9.35 -11.86 13.26
CA GLU A 61 -8.32 -11.06 13.95
C GLU A 61 -6.93 -11.18 13.30
N PRO A 62 -6.48 -12.37 12.82
CA PRO A 62 -5.21 -12.47 12.09
C PRO A 62 -5.14 -11.58 10.85
N PHE A 63 -6.21 -11.54 10.04
CA PHE A 63 -6.25 -10.70 8.84
C PHE A 63 -6.19 -9.21 9.19
N LYS A 64 -6.95 -8.77 10.19
CA LYS A 64 -6.90 -7.37 10.68
C LYS A 64 -5.49 -7.00 11.14
N LYS A 65 -4.82 -7.90 11.85
CA LYS A 65 -3.43 -7.71 12.30
C LYS A 65 -2.46 -7.55 11.13
N GLU A 66 -2.61 -8.34 10.07
CA GLU A 66 -1.79 -8.20 8.84
C GLU A 66 -1.99 -6.85 8.17
N ILE A 67 -3.24 -6.37 8.09
CA ILE A 67 -3.53 -5.03 7.55
C ILE A 67 -2.87 -3.94 8.39
N ILE A 68 -3.00 -4.01 9.71
CA ILE A 68 -2.36 -3.04 10.61
C ILE A 68 -0.84 -3.04 10.42
N ASN A 69 -0.21 -4.20 10.34
CA ASN A 69 1.22 -4.31 10.11
C ASN A 69 1.63 -3.73 8.75
N SER A 70 0.86 -3.97 7.70
CA SER A 70 1.09 -3.38 6.37
C SER A 70 1.01 -1.86 6.39
N LEU A 71 0.04 -1.29 7.13
CA LEU A 71 -0.09 0.15 7.30
C LEU A 71 1.06 0.75 8.12
N ILE A 72 1.52 0.05 9.17
CA ILE A 72 2.70 0.43 9.95
C ILE A 72 3.93 0.46 9.05
N ASP A 73 4.16 -0.60 8.27
CA ASP A 73 5.28 -0.70 7.35
C ASP A 73 5.30 0.42 6.33
N ARG A 74 4.14 0.72 5.73
CA ARG A 74 3.99 1.82 4.78
C ARG A 74 4.26 3.19 5.42
N LYS A 75 3.77 3.42 6.64
CA LYS A 75 4.00 4.67 7.36
C LYS A 75 5.48 4.85 7.68
N ILE A 76 6.18 3.80 8.12
CA ILE A 76 7.61 3.84 8.41
C ILE A 76 8.43 4.08 7.14
N LYS A 77 8.09 3.41 6.02
CA LYS A 77 8.71 3.69 4.72
C LYS A 77 8.57 5.16 4.32
N ASP A 78 7.37 5.73 4.51
CA ASP A 78 7.12 7.14 4.19
C ASP A 78 7.96 8.08 5.07
N ILE A 79 8.00 7.87 6.37
CA ILE A 79 8.80 8.66 7.30
C ILE A 79 10.29 8.58 6.94
N GLU A 80 10.84 7.38 6.76
CA GLU A 80 12.25 7.16 6.42
C GLU A 80 12.60 7.83 5.08
N THR A 81 11.82 7.60 4.02
CA THR A 81 12.10 8.18 2.70
C THR A 81 12.02 9.70 2.69
N ASN A 82 11.14 10.29 3.49
CA ASN A 82 11.06 11.74 3.65
C ASN A 82 12.26 12.29 4.43
N SER A 83 12.74 11.58 5.48
CA SER A 83 13.94 11.97 6.24
C SER A 83 15.20 11.98 5.38
N PHE A 84 15.32 11.04 4.43
CA PHE A 84 16.40 10.99 3.44
C PHE A 84 16.17 11.87 2.21
N LYS A 85 15.07 12.64 2.17
CA LYS A 85 14.69 13.52 1.04
C LYS A 85 14.67 12.78 -0.31
N ILE A 86 14.20 11.52 -0.30
CA ILE A 86 14.08 10.74 -1.52
C ILE A 86 12.93 11.29 -2.37
N GLU A 87 13.22 11.60 -3.62
CA GLU A 87 12.23 12.12 -4.57
C GLU A 87 12.02 11.16 -5.73
N VAL A 88 10.80 11.12 -6.24
CA VAL A 88 10.38 10.44 -7.46
C VAL A 88 9.57 11.42 -8.29
N SER A 89 9.75 11.40 -9.60
CA SER A 89 9.04 12.31 -10.49
C SER A 89 7.58 11.86 -10.67
N GLU A 90 6.70 12.82 -10.93
CA GLU A 90 5.29 12.56 -11.19
C GLU A 90 5.12 11.59 -12.38
N LYS A 91 5.89 11.79 -13.44
CA LYS A 91 5.90 10.91 -14.62
C LYS A 91 6.24 9.45 -14.28
N GLU A 92 7.22 9.24 -13.39
CA GLU A 92 7.57 7.87 -12.93
C GLU A 92 6.42 7.25 -12.15
N ILE A 93 5.75 8.02 -11.28
CA ILE A 93 4.59 7.56 -10.51
C ILE A 93 3.45 7.17 -11.44
N GLU A 94 3.12 8.00 -12.43
CA GLU A 94 2.06 7.74 -13.40
C GLU A 94 2.33 6.50 -14.26
N ASN A 95 3.57 6.32 -14.72
CA ASN A 95 3.96 5.13 -15.48
C ASN A 95 3.81 3.85 -14.64
N ASN A 96 4.20 3.90 -13.36
CA ASN A 96 4.04 2.77 -12.45
C ASN A 96 2.57 2.49 -12.13
N LEU A 97 1.76 3.53 -11.94
CA LEU A 97 0.31 3.42 -11.75
C LEU A 97 -0.34 2.74 -12.96
N TYR A 98 -0.02 3.21 -14.17
CA TYR A 98 -0.53 2.61 -15.39
C TYR A 98 -0.17 1.11 -15.49
N SER A 99 1.10 0.77 -15.31
CA SER A 99 1.57 -0.62 -15.34
C SER A 99 0.93 -1.50 -14.25
N TYR A 100 0.65 -0.92 -13.07
CA TYR A 100 -0.07 -1.63 -12.02
C TYR A 100 -1.52 -1.91 -12.43
N LEU A 101 -2.23 -0.91 -12.93
CA LEU A 101 -3.63 -1.02 -13.35
C LEU A 101 -3.80 -2.03 -14.49
N GLU A 102 -2.89 -2.04 -15.47
CA GLU A 102 -2.87 -3.06 -16.53
C GLU A 102 -2.74 -4.48 -15.96
N ARG A 103 -1.80 -4.68 -15.03
CA ARG A 103 -1.56 -5.99 -14.42
C ARG A 103 -2.76 -6.52 -13.65
N VAL A 104 -3.48 -5.65 -12.94
CA VAL A 104 -4.69 -6.03 -12.19
C VAL A 104 -5.96 -5.96 -13.03
N LYS A 105 -5.86 -5.57 -14.32
CA LYS A 105 -6.97 -5.44 -15.27
C LYS A 105 -8.06 -4.48 -14.79
N ILE A 106 -7.66 -3.36 -14.21
CA ILE A 106 -8.52 -2.28 -13.76
C ILE A 106 -8.23 -1.06 -14.61
N ASN A 107 -9.26 -0.43 -15.18
CA ASN A 107 -9.12 0.86 -15.87
C ASN A 107 -9.41 2.03 -14.92
N ASN A 108 -9.09 3.25 -15.37
CA ASN A 108 -9.27 4.47 -14.57
C ASN A 108 -10.75 4.75 -14.21
N GLU A 109 -11.70 4.38 -15.06
CA GLU A 109 -13.14 4.59 -14.79
C GLU A 109 -13.59 3.69 -13.63
N ILE A 110 -13.20 2.42 -13.67
CA ILE A 110 -13.48 1.45 -12.61
C ILE A 110 -12.84 1.89 -11.29
N LEU A 111 -11.59 2.37 -11.35
CA LEU A 111 -10.87 2.87 -10.16
C LEU A 111 -11.54 4.11 -9.57
N ASN A 112 -11.91 5.08 -10.40
CA ASN A 112 -12.61 6.29 -9.95
C ASN A 112 -13.99 5.99 -9.37
N SER A 113 -14.73 5.06 -9.99
CA SER A 113 -16.01 4.60 -9.45
C SER A 113 -15.85 3.94 -8.07
N PHE A 114 -14.80 3.14 -7.90
CA PHE A 114 -14.48 2.54 -6.62
C PHE A 114 -14.18 3.59 -5.54
N TYR A 115 -13.35 4.60 -5.84
CA TYR A 115 -13.02 5.68 -4.91
C TYR A 115 -14.26 6.45 -4.47
N ASN A 116 -15.10 6.85 -5.42
CA ASN A 116 -16.33 7.59 -5.12
C ASN A 116 -17.31 6.77 -4.26
N LYS A 117 -17.46 5.47 -4.53
CA LYS A 117 -18.37 4.58 -3.80
C LYS A 117 -17.92 4.32 -2.36
N ASN A 118 -16.62 4.32 -2.10
CA ASN A 118 -16.04 3.95 -0.81
C ASN A 118 -15.48 5.15 -0.04
N GLU A 119 -15.72 6.37 -0.52
CA GLU A 119 -15.21 7.61 0.09
C GLU A 119 -13.67 7.57 0.31
N ILE A 120 -12.95 6.97 -0.65
CA ILE A 120 -11.49 6.87 -0.64
C ILE A 120 -10.92 8.00 -1.49
N GLU A 121 -9.84 8.59 -1.05
CA GLU A 121 -9.15 9.67 -1.76
C GLU A 121 -8.69 9.20 -3.15
N LYS A 122 -8.91 10.04 -4.18
CA LYS A 122 -8.56 9.71 -5.58
C LYS A 122 -7.09 9.35 -5.79
N ASP A 123 -6.22 9.88 -4.93
CA ASP A 123 -4.78 9.62 -4.99
C ASP A 123 -4.32 8.44 -4.11
N TYR A 124 -5.24 7.68 -3.52
CA TYR A 124 -4.90 6.62 -2.57
C TYR A 124 -3.87 5.63 -3.13
N LEU A 125 -4.16 4.99 -4.27
CA LEU A 125 -3.24 4.07 -4.92
C LEU A 125 -1.96 4.77 -5.39
N LYS A 126 -2.07 5.99 -5.92
CA LYS A 126 -0.94 6.79 -6.37
C LYS A 126 0.04 7.07 -5.21
N ASN A 127 -0.49 7.37 -4.03
CA ASN A 127 0.32 7.57 -2.82
C ASN A 127 1.01 6.27 -2.36
N ILE A 128 0.33 5.13 -2.42
CA ILE A 128 0.95 3.82 -2.14
C ILE A 128 2.14 3.59 -3.08
N ILE A 129 1.93 3.74 -4.38
CA ILE A 129 2.98 3.57 -5.40
C ILE A 129 4.14 4.53 -5.16
N LYS A 130 3.86 5.81 -4.89
CA LYS A 130 4.88 6.82 -4.59
C LYS A 130 5.76 6.40 -3.40
N ILE A 131 5.17 5.95 -2.30
CA ILE A 131 5.90 5.50 -1.11
C ILE A 131 6.78 4.30 -1.45
N ASP A 132 6.25 3.29 -2.15
CA ASP A 132 7.03 2.10 -2.51
C ASP A 132 8.15 2.41 -3.51
N MET A 133 7.96 3.34 -4.44
CA MET A 133 9.01 3.81 -5.35
C MET A 133 10.12 4.55 -4.61
N LYS A 134 9.76 5.49 -3.71
CA LYS A 134 10.74 6.20 -2.86
C LYS A 134 11.53 5.22 -2.02
N TRP A 135 10.84 4.24 -1.40
CA TRP A 135 11.49 3.19 -0.62
C TRP A 135 12.46 2.34 -1.46
N SER A 136 12.04 1.88 -2.62
CA SER A 136 12.90 1.12 -3.53
C SER A 136 14.14 1.90 -3.94
N LYS A 137 14.00 3.23 -4.20
CA LYS A 137 15.11 4.12 -4.51
C LYS A 137 16.07 4.30 -3.32
N LEU A 138 15.53 4.47 -2.11
CA LEU A 138 16.32 4.54 -0.88
C LEU A 138 17.15 3.26 -0.69
N ILE A 139 16.51 2.09 -0.77
CA ILE A 139 17.20 0.80 -0.59
C ILE A 139 18.29 0.62 -1.64
N ARG A 140 18.04 0.96 -2.89
CA ARG A 140 19.05 0.88 -3.94
C ARG A 140 20.23 1.80 -3.61
N GLN A 141 20.01 3.06 -3.28
CA GLN A 141 21.07 4.01 -2.94
C GLN A 141 21.93 3.54 -1.76
N MET A 142 21.29 2.96 -0.74
CA MET A 142 22.02 2.51 0.47
C MET A 142 22.80 1.21 0.30
N TYR A 143 22.35 0.33 -0.60
CA TYR A 143 22.87 -1.03 -0.68
C TYR A 143 23.44 -1.42 -2.05
N GLU A 144 23.44 -0.52 -3.04
CA GLU A 144 23.93 -0.81 -4.39
C GLU A 144 25.37 -1.34 -4.39
N SER A 145 26.26 -0.76 -3.57
CA SER A 145 27.66 -1.21 -3.44
C SER A 145 27.80 -2.62 -2.82
N ARG A 146 26.72 -3.17 -2.25
CA ARG A 146 26.66 -4.49 -1.63
C ARG A 146 25.96 -5.53 -2.48
N LEU A 147 25.57 -5.20 -3.71
CA LEU A 147 24.88 -6.10 -4.64
C LEU A 147 25.88 -7.05 -5.34
N ASN A 148 26.58 -7.85 -4.55
CA ASN A 148 27.49 -8.86 -5.08
C ASN A 148 26.68 -10.11 -5.48
N VAL A 149 26.46 -10.26 -6.79
CA VAL A 149 25.78 -11.44 -7.33
C VAL A 149 26.74 -12.62 -7.35
N ASN A 150 26.28 -13.76 -6.86
CA ASN A 150 27.03 -15.01 -6.96
C ASN A 150 26.97 -15.54 -8.41
N LEU A 151 28.00 -15.26 -9.22
CA LEU A 151 28.07 -15.68 -10.60
C LEU A 151 28.12 -17.21 -10.74
N THR A 152 28.62 -17.94 -9.76
CA THR A 152 28.61 -19.41 -9.76
C THR A 152 27.18 -19.94 -9.78
N GLU A 153 26.30 -19.33 -9.00
CA GLU A 153 24.87 -19.71 -8.99
C GLU A 153 24.18 -19.36 -10.31
N VAL A 154 24.50 -18.19 -10.89
CA VAL A 154 23.98 -17.78 -12.20
C VAL A 154 24.42 -18.78 -13.28
N ASN A 155 25.69 -19.17 -13.31
CA ASN A 155 26.20 -20.14 -14.29
C ASN A 155 25.55 -21.51 -14.10
N ARG A 156 25.37 -21.98 -12.86
CA ARG A 156 24.65 -23.23 -12.57
C ARG A 156 23.20 -23.21 -13.07
N GLU A 157 22.52 -22.09 -13.00
CA GLU A 157 21.16 -21.94 -13.54
C GLU A 157 21.15 -21.90 -15.08
N LEU A 158 22.19 -21.40 -15.73
CA LEU A 158 22.36 -21.45 -17.18
C LEU A 158 22.60 -22.89 -17.64
N GLU A 159 23.54 -23.63 -17.01
CA GLU A 159 23.81 -25.04 -17.25
C GLU A 159 22.55 -25.90 -17.17
N LYS A 160 21.71 -25.71 -16.13
CA LYS A 160 20.44 -26.46 -16.03
C LYS A 160 19.45 -26.21 -17.16
N LYS A 161 19.64 -25.16 -17.93
CA LYS A 161 18.78 -24.77 -19.05
C LYS A 161 19.42 -25.03 -20.40
N ASP A 162 20.59 -25.65 -20.43
CA ASP A 162 21.43 -25.84 -21.63
C ASP A 162 21.61 -24.51 -22.40
N ALA A 163 21.93 -23.45 -21.69
CA ALA A 163 21.93 -22.07 -22.18
C ALA A 163 23.18 -21.27 -21.73
N GLU A 164 24.33 -21.93 -21.63
CA GLU A 164 25.60 -21.37 -21.15
C GLU A 164 26.04 -20.16 -21.97
N ASP A 165 25.78 -20.14 -23.27
CA ASP A 165 26.14 -19.09 -24.20
C ASP A 165 25.04 -18.01 -24.36
N ASP A 166 23.91 -18.11 -23.64
CA ASP A 166 22.82 -17.13 -23.72
C ASP A 166 23.10 -15.91 -22.82
N GLU A 167 23.83 -14.94 -23.38
CA GLU A 167 24.13 -13.67 -22.69
C GLU A 167 22.88 -12.87 -22.27
N LYS A 168 21.77 -13.01 -22.98
CA LYS A 168 20.51 -12.36 -22.63
C LYS A 168 19.90 -12.99 -21.37
N LEU A 169 19.87 -14.31 -21.34
CA LEU A 169 19.39 -15.06 -20.16
C LEU A 169 20.29 -14.82 -18.96
N LYS A 170 21.60 -14.80 -19.17
CA LYS A 170 22.58 -14.49 -18.12
C LYS A 170 22.35 -13.11 -17.49
N LYS A 171 22.15 -12.07 -18.30
CA LYS A 171 21.79 -10.73 -17.81
C LYS A 171 20.49 -10.74 -17.01
N GLN A 172 19.47 -11.45 -17.48
CA GLN A 172 18.19 -11.58 -16.76
C GLN A 172 18.36 -12.27 -15.40
N LEU A 173 19.15 -13.32 -15.32
CA LEU A 173 19.45 -14.03 -14.08
C LEU A 173 20.21 -13.13 -13.11
N ILE A 174 21.22 -12.38 -13.58
CA ILE A 174 21.95 -11.40 -12.74
C ILE A 174 20.98 -10.36 -12.15
N ILE A 175 20.12 -9.77 -12.98
CA ILE A 175 19.10 -8.79 -12.52
C ILE A 175 18.15 -9.44 -11.50
N THR A 176 17.76 -10.68 -11.72
CA THR A 176 16.89 -11.43 -10.80
C THR A 176 17.57 -11.63 -9.46
N GLU A 177 18.84 -12.03 -9.43
CA GLU A 177 19.61 -12.19 -8.19
C GLU A 177 19.82 -10.84 -7.47
N GLN A 178 20.13 -9.77 -8.21
CA GLN A 178 20.21 -8.43 -7.64
C GLN A 178 18.89 -8.01 -6.97
N ASN A 179 17.75 -8.28 -7.62
CA ASN A 179 16.44 -7.96 -7.05
C ASN A 179 16.15 -8.79 -5.79
N LYS A 180 16.54 -10.06 -5.75
CA LYS A 180 16.44 -10.89 -4.52
C LYS A 180 17.26 -10.29 -3.38
N LEU A 181 18.49 -9.86 -3.64
CA LEU A 181 19.35 -9.19 -2.65
C LEU A 181 18.73 -7.87 -2.17
N LEU A 182 18.24 -7.03 -3.09
CA LEU A 182 17.55 -5.78 -2.74
C LEU A 182 16.32 -6.03 -1.87
N ASN A 183 15.53 -7.05 -2.17
CA ASN A 183 14.37 -7.42 -1.35
C ASN A 183 14.78 -7.85 0.06
N LYS A 184 15.87 -8.62 0.20
CA LYS A 184 16.43 -9.00 1.49
C LYS A 184 16.94 -7.78 2.27
N PHE A 185 17.65 -6.88 1.62
CA PHE A 185 18.09 -5.62 2.24
C PHE A 185 16.91 -4.74 2.64
N SER A 186 15.89 -4.64 1.78
CA SER A 186 14.65 -3.91 2.06
C SER A 186 13.96 -4.40 3.33
N ALA A 187 13.74 -5.72 3.43
CA ALA A 187 13.12 -6.32 4.62
C ALA A 187 13.96 -6.07 5.88
N THR A 188 15.28 -6.28 5.81
CA THR A 188 16.20 -6.06 6.94
C THR A 188 16.24 -4.59 7.35
N HIS A 189 16.25 -3.66 6.37
CA HIS A 189 16.25 -2.23 6.63
C HIS A 189 14.95 -1.78 7.30
N LEU A 190 13.82 -2.28 6.81
CA LEU A 190 12.51 -1.97 7.39
C LEU A 190 12.41 -2.42 8.85
N GLU A 191 12.84 -3.65 9.16
CA GLU A 191 12.86 -4.14 10.55
C GLU A 191 13.80 -3.34 11.48
N LYS A 192 14.92 -2.84 10.95
CA LYS A 192 15.80 -1.92 11.70
C LYS A 192 15.13 -0.56 11.90
N SER A 193 14.44 -0.05 10.88
CA SER A 193 13.75 1.23 10.94
C SER A 193 12.60 1.18 11.95
N LYS A 194 11.80 0.10 11.99
CA LYS A 194 10.76 -0.09 13.01
C LYS A 194 11.26 0.11 14.43
N LYS A 195 12.50 -0.31 14.74
CA LYS A 195 13.10 -0.19 16.09
C LYS A 195 13.49 1.25 16.46
N LYS A 196 13.49 2.18 15.51
CA LYS A 196 13.82 3.59 15.76
C LYS A 196 12.59 4.38 16.25
N TYR A 197 11.39 3.91 15.97
CA TYR A 197 10.13 4.60 16.23
C TYR A 197 9.38 4.00 17.40
N LEU A 198 8.72 4.86 18.18
CA LEU A 198 7.85 4.43 19.26
C LEU A 198 6.48 4.04 18.68
N ILE A 199 6.25 2.74 18.55
CA ILE A 199 4.98 2.19 18.06
C ILE A 199 4.14 1.78 19.26
N LYS A 200 2.94 2.38 19.40
CA LYS A 200 1.98 2.06 20.47
C LYS A 200 0.65 1.63 19.87
N PHE A 201 0.14 0.49 20.32
CA PHE A 201 -1.24 0.04 20.06
C PHE A 201 -2.15 0.64 21.14
N LEU A 202 -3.30 1.18 20.74
CA LEU A 202 -4.24 1.92 21.58
C LEU A 202 -5.59 1.21 21.67
#